data_3511911b0c671e5783ca91809a3f9df5
#
_entry.id   3511911b0c671e5783ca91809a3f9df5
#
_cell.length_a   1.000
_cell.length_b   1.000
_cell.length_c   1.000
_cell.angle_alpha   90.00
_cell.angle_beta   90.00
_cell.angle_gamma   90.00
#
_symmetry.space_group_name_H-M   'P 1'
#
loop_
_entity.id
_entity.type
_entity.pdbx_description
1 polymer ?
#
loop_
_entity_poly.entity_id
_entity_poly.type
_entity_poly.pdbx_seq_one_letter_code
_entity_poly.pdbx_strand_id
1 'polypeptide(L)'
;MSMLLAWYKFELKNLLRNKMTVVMIFYPLILGWLGRHLIVNNLVPDEALALTAMLMTVLVGFAYGAMAGFSLLDDRDDQVLLSIQISPVPLNLYIWFKITFAYIFALVGGFFIVWFSGAIMLSAGDILLIAALSALQTPITAFLVNAFAHNKVEGFVTMKASGFLLLFPIGSFFFLDAKEWLFAIAPAFWAAKAVQHAILQPLINTGLISMNLSFYQYITVGLLYNLLLVAATFHLFRKKNQL
;
A
#
# COMPACT_ATOMS: atom_id res chain seq x y z
N MET A 1 18.45 -22.36 15.03
CA MET A 1 17.50 -21.67 14.12
C MET A 1 17.36 -20.26 14.65
N SER A 2 17.60 -19.20 13.85
CA SER A 2 17.54 -17.84 14.36
C SER A 2 16.10 -17.52 14.83
N MET A 3 15.97 -16.74 15.90
CA MET A 3 14.68 -16.30 16.47
C MET A 3 13.76 -15.69 15.39
N LEU A 4 14.32 -14.95 14.45
CA LEU A 4 13.59 -14.37 13.32
C LEU A 4 12.96 -15.46 12.42
N LEU A 5 13.65 -16.53 12.09
CA LEU A 5 13.11 -17.63 11.30
C LEU A 5 11.95 -18.35 11.99
N ALA A 6 12.01 -18.48 13.31
CA ALA A 6 10.91 -19.05 14.10
C ALA A 6 9.66 -18.12 14.01
N TRP A 7 9.86 -16.81 14.10
CA TRP A 7 8.78 -15.84 13.98
C TRP A 7 8.16 -15.81 12.58
N TYR A 8 8.97 -15.86 11.52
CA TYR A 8 8.45 -15.95 10.16
C TYR A 8 7.58 -17.18 9.96
N LYS A 9 8.01 -18.34 10.45
CA LYS A 9 7.20 -19.57 10.39
C LYS A 9 5.92 -19.46 11.19
N PHE A 10 5.98 -18.87 12.39
CA PHE A 10 4.83 -18.67 13.23
C PHE A 10 3.81 -17.72 12.58
N GLU A 11 4.27 -16.56 12.09
CA GLU A 11 3.40 -15.58 11.43
C GLU A 11 2.78 -16.15 10.16
N LEU A 12 3.56 -16.82 9.31
CA LEU A 12 3.04 -17.50 8.13
C LEU A 12 1.97 -18.53 8.49
N LYS A 13 2.19 -19.33 9.54
CA LYS A 13 1.20 -20.31 10.02
C LYS A 13 -0.07 -19.61 10.54
N ASN A 14 0.09 -18.50 11.26
CA ASN A 14 -1.03 -17.72 11.77
C ASN A 14 -1.86 -17.12 10.62
N LEU A 15 -1.20 -16.54 9.61
CA LEU A 15 -1.85 -16.01 8.41
C LEU A 15 -2.63 -17.09 7.65
N LEU A 16 -2.04 -18.27 7.48
CA LEU A 16 -2.70 -19.40 6.78
C LEU A 16 -3.87 -20.01 7.55
N ARG A 17 -3.95 -19.82 8.86
CA ARG A 17 -5.11 -20.25 9.69
C ARG A 17 -6.29 -19.29 9.58
N ASN A 18 -6.04 -18.02 9.29
CA ASN A 18 -7.11 -17.03 9.15
C ASN A 18 -7.62 -17.03 7.70
N LYS A 19 -8.86 -17.48 7.49
CA LYS A 19 -9.48 -17.56 6.17
C LYS A 19 -9.49 -16.22 5.42
N MET A 20 -9.72 -15.12 6.13
CA MET A 20 -9.71 -13.78 5.53
C MET A 20 -8.32 -13.43 5.01
N THR A 21 -7.27 -13.75 5.77
CA THR A 21 -5.88 -13.50 5.38
C THR A 21 -5.48 -14.35 4.17
N VAL A 22 -5.91 -15.61 4.13
CA VAL A 22 -5.65 -16.49 2.95
C VAL A 22 -6.26 -15.87 1.69
N VAL A 23 -7.49 -15.39 1.74
CA VAL A 23 -8.13 -14.69 0.60
C VAL A 23 -7.31 -13.46 0.19
N MET A 24 -6.82 -12.68 1.16
CA MET A 24 -6.00 -11.49 0.90
C MET A 24 -4.64 -11.83 0.27
N ILE A 25 -4.03 -12.97 0.59
CA ILE A 25 -2.78 -13.42 -0.07
C ILE A 25 -3.01 -13.66 -1.57
N PHE A 26 -4.18 -14.20 -1.94
CA PHE A 26 -4.54 -14.45 -3.34
C PHE A 26 -5.08 -13.20 -4.07
N TYR A 27 -5.42 -12.15 -3.35
CA TYR A 27 -5.96 -10.92 -3.90
C TYR A 27 -5.14 -10.32 -5.06
N PRO A 28 -3.79 -10.21 -5.00
CA PRO A 28 -3.00 -9.71 -6.12
C PRO A 28 -3.05 -10.61 -7.35
N LEU A 29 -3.14 -11.92 -7.14
CA LEU A 29 -3.24 -12.87 -8.25
C LEU A 29 -4.56 -12.70 -9.00
N ILE A 30 -5.65 -12.55 -8.26
CA ILE A 30 -6.99 -12.32 -8.82
C ILE A 30 -7.02 -10.97 -9.56
N LEU A 31 -6.53 -9.91 -8.94
CA LEU A 31 -6.50 -8.59 -9.57
C LEU A 31 -5.58 -8.53 -10.79
N GLY A 32 -4.41 -9.14 -10.71
CA GLY A 32 -3.49 -9.22 -11.84
C GLY A 32 -4.09 -9.96 -13.03
N TRP A 33 -4.76 -11.08 -12.76
CA TRP A 33 -5.46 -11.86 -13.80
C TRP A 33 -6.64 -11.08 -14.39
N LEU A 34 -7.49 -10.48 -13.56
CA LEU A 34 -8.59 -9.60 -14.00
C LEU A 34 -8.07 -8.45 -14.85
N GLY A 35 -7.03 -7.74 -14.38
CA GLY A 35 -6.41 -6.66 -15.12
C GLY A 35 -5.91 -7.10 -16.49
N ARG A 36 -5.19 -8.22 -16.55
CA ARG A 36 -4.73 -8.80 -17.80
C ARG A 36 -5.90 -9.16 -18.74
N HIS A 37 -6.95 -9.79 -18.20
CA HIS A 37 -8.13 -10.13 -18.99
C HIS A 37 -8.81 -8.91 -19.58
N LEU A 38 -8.99 -7.86 -18.80
CA LEU A 38 -9.60 -6.59 -19.23
C LEU A 38 -8.79 -5.90 -20.32
N ILE A 39 -7.46 -5.89 -20.17
CA ILE A 39 -6.55 -5.20 -21.09
C ILE A 39 -6.40 -5.99 -22.41
N VAL A 40 -6.10 -7.29 -22.33
CA VAL A 40 -5.87 -8.13 -23.52
C VAL A 40 -7.11 -8.24 -24.40
N ASN A 41 -8.31 -8.24 -23.81
CA ASN A 41 -9.58 -8.30 -24.55
C ASN A 41 -10.11 -6.91 -24.96
N ASN A 42 -9.32 -5.83 -24.79
CA ASN A 42 -9.72 -4.45 -25.08
C ASN A 42 -11.06 -4.04 -24.44
N LEU A 43 -11.32 -4.56 -23.21
CA LEU A 43 -12.53 -4.23 -22.45
C LEU A 43 -12.40 -2.90 -21.69
N VAL A 44 -11.19 -2.37 -21.57
CA VAL A 44 -10.88 -1.05 -21.00
C VAL A 44 -10.53 -0.12 -22.15
N PRO A 45 -11.24 1.01 -22.32
CA PRO A 45 -10.87 2.03 -23.29
C PRO A 45 -9.46 2.57 -23.00
N ASP A 46 -8.74 2.98 -24.04
CA ASP A 46 -7.36 3.49 -23.94
C ASP A 46 -7.26 4.65 -22.95
N GLU A 47 -8.28 5.52 -22.90
CA GLU A 47 -8.35 6.65 -21.99
C GLU A 47 -8.47 6.22 -20.50
N ALA A 48 -9.06 5.06 -20.24
CA ALA A 48 -9.25 4.52 -18.89
C ALA A 48 -8.12 3.57 -18.45
N LEU A 49 -7.23 3.18 -19.38
CA LEU A 49 -6.14 2.24 -19.09
C LEU A 49 -5.23 2.78 -17.98
N ALA A 50 -4.88 4.05 -18.07
CA ALA A 50 -4.00 4.71 -17.09
C ALA A 50 -4.64 4.78 -15.70
N LEU A 51 -5.93 5.08 -15.63
CA LEU A 51 -6.68 5.10 -14.37
C LEU A 51 -6.77 3.69 -13.76
N THR A 52 -7.02 2.69 -14.61
CA THR A 52 -7.10 1.27 -14.18
C THR A 52 -5.76 0.80 -13.61
N ALA A 53 -4.65 1.06 -14.30
CA ALA A 53 -3.31 0.72 -13.84
C ALA A 53 -2.96 1.40 -12.50
N MET A 54 -3.31 2.67 -12.37
CA MET A 54 -3.13 3.44 -11.15
C MET A 54 -3.93 2.83 -9.99
N LEU A 55 -5.22 2.55 -10.18
CA LEU A 55 -6.07 1.96 -9.15
C LEU A 55 -5.56 0.59 -8.70
N MET A 56 -5.17 -0.29 -9.62
CA MET A 56 -4.59 -1.59 -9.29
C MET A 56 -3.35 -1.46 -8.42
N THR A 57 -2.49 -0.49 -8.72
CA THR A 57 -1.24 -0.27 -7.99
C THR A 57 -1.50 0.22 -6.56
N VAL A 58 -2.40 1.21 -6.41
CA VAL A 58 -2.65 1.90 -5.14
C VAL A 58 -3.46 1.03 -4.16
N LEU A 59 -4.42 0.26 -4.67
CA LEU A 59 -5.29 -0.57 -3.82
C LEU A 59 -4.54 -1.67 -3.07
N VAL A 60 -3.43 -2.16 -3.59
CA VAL A 60 -2.65 -3.24 -2.95
C VAL A 60 -2.06 -2.80 -1.61
N GLY A 61 -1.38 -1.65 -1.59
CA GLY A 61 -0.80 -1.12 -0.36
C GLY A 61 -1.85 -0.87 0.73
N PHE A 62 -3.00 -0.33 0.35
CA PHE A 62 -4.12 -0.10 1.25
C PHE A 62 -4.71 -1.41 1.79
N ALA A 63 -4.95 -2.40 0.92
CA ALA A 63 -5.53 -3.69 1.31
C ALA A 63 -4.65 -4.45 2.32
N TYR A 64 -3.34 -4.54 2.05
CA TYR A 64 -2.41 -5.16 3.00
C TYR A 64 -2.21 -4.33 4.26
N GLY A 65 -2.34 -3.00 4.18
CA GLY A 65 -2.35 -2.12 5.34
C GLY A 65 -3.55 -2.37 6.25
N ALA A 66 -4.73 -2.53 5.67
CA ALA A 66 -5.93 -2.90 6.41
C ALA A 66 -5.76 -4.29 7.06
N MET A 67 -5.28 -5.29 6.32
CA MET A 67 -5.01 -6.63 6.83
C MET A 67 -4.05 -6.61 8.03
N ALA A 68 -2.92 -5.89 7.91
CA ALA A 68 -1.96 -5.76 9.00
C ALA A 68 -2.56 -5.02 10.20
N GLY A 69 -3.35 -3.98 9.95
CA GLY A 69 -4.07 -3.25 10.98
C GLY A 69 -5.02 -4.13 11.76
N PHE A 70 -5.86 -4.92 11.09
CA PHE A 70 -6.75 -5.88 11.73
C PHE A 70 -6.00 -6.99 12.47
N SER A 71 -4.88 -7.48 11.91
CA SER A 71 -4.06 -8.47 12.59
C SER A 71 -3.46 -7.95 13.90
N LEU A 72 -3.10 -6.67 13.99
CA LEU A 72 -2.65 -6.05 15.24
C LEU A 72 -3.82 -5.83 16.24
N LEU A 73 -5.03 -5.54 15.74
CA LEU A 73 -6.22 -5.48 16.61
C LEU A 73 -6.56 -6.85 17.19
N ASP A 74 -6.46 -7.92 16.38
CA ASP A 74 -6.65 -9.30 16.86
C ASP A 74 -5.64 -9.64 17.97
N ASP A 75 -4.36 -9.29 17.79
CA ASP A 75 -3.34 -9.51 18.81
C ASP A 75 -3.62 -8.74 20.10
N ARG A 76 -4.29 -7.59 20.01
CA ARG A 76 -4.73 -6.83 21.20
C ARG A 76 -5.91 -7.53 21.88
N ASP A 77 -6.93 -7.91 21.13
CA ASP A 77 -8.13 -8.59 21.64
C ASP A 77 -7.76 -9.92 22.29
N ASP A 78 -6.82 -10.67 21.69
CA ASP A 78 -6.31 -11.95 22.19
C ASP A 78 -5.22 -11.79 23.28
N GLN A 79 -4.96 -10.59 23.77
CA GLN A 79 -3.95 -10.25 24.78
C GLN A 79 -2.51 -10.67 24.42
N VAL A 80 -2.24 -10.90 23.12
CA VAL A 80 -0.89 -11.25 22.63
C VAL A 80 0.09 -10.12 22.92
N LEU A 81 -0.32 -8.86 22.72
CA LEU A 81 0.55 -7.70 22.97
C LEU A 81 0.97 -7.61 24.44
N LEU A 82 0.07 -7.95 25.39
CA LEU A 82 0.39 -8.02 26.83
C LEU A 82 1.38 -9.15 27.10
N SER A 83 1.18 -10.32 26.50
CA SER A 83 2.11 -11.44 26.61
C SER A 83 3.50 -11.14 26.10
N ILE A 84 3.61 -10.33 25.01
CA ILE A 84 4.90 -9.87 24.48
C ILE A 84 5.57 -8.89 25.46
N GLN A 85 4.82 -7.99 26.12
CA GLN A 85 5.39 -7.03 27.06
C GLN A 85 6.08 -7.69 28.26
N ILE A 86 5.63 -8.85 28.71
CA ILE A 86 6.26 -9.62 29.80
C ILE A 86 7.35 -10.59 29.29
N SER A 87 7.55 -10.69 28.00
CA SER A 87 8.59 -11.51 27.37
C SER A 87 9.91 -10.71 27.20
N PRO A 88 11.04 -11.35 26.96
CA PRO A 88 12.30 -10.65 26.67
C PRO A 88 12.31 -9.95 25.30
N VAL A 89 11.22 -10.02 24.55
CA VAL A 89 11.11 -9.45 23.19
C VAL A 89 10.59 -8.02 23.27
N PRO A 90 11.29 -7.03 22.71
CA PRO A 90 10.77 -5.66 22.64
C PRO A 90 9.48 -5.59 21.82
N LEU A 91 8.41 -5.03 22.38
CA LEU A 91 7.12 -4.91 21.70
C LEU A 91 7.21 -4.17 20.35
N ASN A 92 8.02 -3.12 20.28
CA ASN A 92 8.27 -2.41 19.03
C ASN A 92 8.84 -3.32 17.93
N LEU A 93 9.74 -4.23 18.30
CA LEU A 93 10.32 -5.20 17.36
C LEU A 93 9.24 -6.14 16.81
N TYR A 94 8.33 -6.61 17.66
CA TYR A 94 7.19 -7.43 17.23
C TYR A 94 6.27 -6.70 16.25
N ILE A 95 5.90 -5.45 16.58
CA ILE A 95 5.03 -4.63 15.73
C ILE A 95 5.69 -4.38 14.37
N TRP A 96 6.95 -3.94 14.36
CA TRP A 96 7.67 -3.70 13.12
C TRP A 96 7.85 -4.97 12.29
N PHE A 97 8.06 -6.10 12.93
CA PHE A 97 8.13 -7.39 12.25
C PHE A 97 6.83 -7.70 11.47
N LYS A 98 5.67 -7.56 12.12
CA LYS A 98 4.36 -7.77 11.48
C LYS A 98 4.14 -6.81 10.31
N ILE A 99 4.41 -5.53 10.53
CA ILE A 99 4.22 -4.49 9.51
C ILE A 99 5.17 -4.69 8.33
N THR A 100 6.44 -5.02 8.57
CA THR A 100 7.41 -5.31 7.51
C THR A 100 7.01 -6.53 6.70
N PHE A 101 6.48 -7.55 7.36
CA PHE A 101 5.97 -8.74 6.68
C PHE A 101 4.83 -8.38 5.71
N ALA A 102 3.84 -7.61 6.17
CA ALA A 102 2.74 -7.15 5.33
C ALA A 102 3.23 -6.21 4.20
N TYR A 103 4.22 -5.34 4.47
CA TYR A 103 4.85 -4.49 3.46
C TYR A 103 5.50 -5.32 2.34
N ILE A 104 6.20 -6.40 2.69
CA ILE A 104 6.83 -7.30 1.69
C ILE A 104 5.74 -7.95 0.82
N PHE A 105 4.64 -8.41 1.40
CA PHE A 105 3.51 -8.93 0.62
C PHE A 105 2.89 -7.88 -0.30
N ALA A 106 2.72 -6.64 0.19
CA ALA A 106 2.23 -5.54 -0.62
C ALA A 106 3.18 -5.19 -1.78
N LEU A 107 4.48 -5.20 -1.53
CA LEU A 107 5.51 -4.96 -2.54
C LEU A 107 5.50 -6.05 -3.62
N VAL A 108 5.53 -7.31 -3.22
CA VAL A 108 5.52 -8.45 -4.15
C VAL A 108 4.20 -8.50 -4.91
N GLY A 109 3.07 -8.30 -4.23
CA GLY A 109 1.75 -8.27 -4.83
C GLY A 109 1.57 -7.10 -5.81
N GLY A 110 2.02 -5.91 -5.44
CA GLY A 110 1.99 -4.72 -6.29
C GLY A 110 2.87 -4.87 -7.54
N PHE A 111 4.09 -5.39 -7.36
CA PHE A 111 4.95 -5.72 -8.49
C PHE A 111 4.29 -6.72 -9.44
N PHE A 112 3.75 -7.82 -8.88
CA PHE A 112 3.09 -8.86 -9.67
C PHE A 112 1.91 -8.30 -10.48
N ILE A 113 1.03 -7.51 -9.85
CA ILE A 113 -0.15 -6.96 -10.52
C ILE A 113 0.25 -6.09 -11.71
N VAL A 114 1.18 -5.16 -11.52
CA VAL A 114 1.61 -4.24 -12.59
C VAL A 114 2.31 -5.01 -13.71
N TRP A 115 3.23 -5.90 -13.35
CA TRP A 115 3.99 -6.69 -14.32
C TRP A 115 3.10 -7.67 -15.09
N PHE A 116 2.25 -8.42 -14.39
CA PHE A 116 1.42 -9.47 -14.99
C PHE A 116 0.25 -8.93 -15.79
N SER A 117 -0.38 -7.83 -15.36
CA SER A 117 -1.49 -7.22 -16.09
C SER A 117 -1.05 -6.67 -17.45
N GLY A 118 0.22 -6.29 -17.61
CA GLY A 118 0.72 -5.64 -18.80
C GLY A 118 0.16 -4.23 -19.02
N ALA A 119 -0.42 -3.63 -17.96
CA ALA A 119 -1.04 -2.31 -18.02
C ALA A 119 -0.03 -1.19 -18.30
N ILE A 120 1.22 -1.40 -17.93
CA ILE A 120 2.28 -0.42 -18.09
C ILE A 120 3.51 -1.12 -18.67
N MET A 121 4.03 -0.62 -19.77
CA MET A 121 5.26 -1.11 -20.37
C MET A 121 6.46 -0.36 -19.75
N LEU A 122 6.90 -0.81 -18.59
CA LEU A 122 8.06 -0.26 -17.88
C LEU A 122 9.12 -1.34 -17.65
N SER A 123 10.35 -0.90 -17.34
CA SER A 123 11.39 -1.80 -16.88
C SER A 123 10.97 -2.46 -15.55
N ALA A 124 11.46 -3.68 -15.27
CA ALA A 124 11.19 -4.35 -14.00
C ALA A 124 11.66 -3.52 -12.78
N GLY A 125 12.73 -2.72 -12.95
CA GLY A 125 13.22 -1.80 -11.94
C GLY A 125 12.23 -0.68 -11.63
N ASP A 126 11.65 -0.07 -12.65
CA ASP A 126 10.66 1.02 -12.48
C ASP A 126 9.37 0.50 -11.87
N ILE A 127 8.92 -0.70 -12.28
CA ILE A 127 7.77 -1.37 -11.66
C ILE A 127 8.04 -1.63 -10.17
N LEU A 128 9.25 -2.08 -9.83
CA LEU A 128 9.65 -2.29 -8.44
C LEU A 128 9.63 -1.00 -7.62
N LEU A 129 10.09 0.11 -8.20
CA LEU A 129 10.05 1.42 -7.54
C LEU A 129 8.62 1.87 -7.24
N ILE A 130 7.71 1.75 -8.22
CA ILE A 130 6.28 2.04 -8.05
C ILE A 130 5.68 1.14 -6.97
N ALA A 131 5.95 -0.15 -7.02
CA ALA A 131 5.43 -1.11 -6.05
C ALA A 131 5.95 -0.83 -4.63
N ALA A 132 7.25 -0.49 -4.49
CA ALA A 132 7.85 -0.15 -3.20
C ALA A 132 7.23 1.14 -2.61
N LEU A 133 7.02 2.16 -3.45
CA LEU A 133 6.38 3.40 -3.04
C LEU A 133 4.92 3.18 -2.63
N SER A 134 4.16 2.44 -3.42
CA SER A 134 2.76 2.11 -3.13
C SER A 134 2.64 1.25 -1.86
N ALA A 135 3.54 0.30 -1.65
CA ALA A 135 3.56 -0.57 -0.48
C ALA A 135 3.77 0.20 0.84
N LEU A 136 4.38 1.40 0.83
CA LEU A 136 4.49 2.26 2.03
C LEU A 136 3.14 2.69 2.60
N GLN A 137 2.07 2.60 1.83
CA GLN A 137 0.72 2.80 2.34
C GLN A 137 0.32 1.72 3.37
N THR A 138 0.93 0.53 3.30
CA THR A 138 0.69 -0.57 4.26
C THR A 138 0.96 -0.17 5.71
N PRO A 139 2.17 0.27 6.11
CA PRO A 139 2.41 0.72 7.48
C PRO A 139 1.55 1.93 7.86
N ILE A 140 1.35 2.89 6.95
CA ILE A 140 0.54 4.09 7.22
C ILE A 140 -0.89 3.68 7.60
N THR A 141 -1.55 2.86 6.79
CA THR A 141 -2.92 2.40 7.04
C THR A 141 -3.01 1.56 8.31
N ALA A 142 -2.08 0.63 8.51
CA ALA A 142 -2.07 -0.23 9.68
C ALA A 142 -1.93 0.55 10.99
N PHE A 143 -1.03 1.53 11.04
CA PHE A 143 -0.85 2.38 12.22
C PHE A 143 -2.03 3.32 12.43
N LEU A 144 -2.63 3.88 11.37
CA LEU A 144 -3.84 4.70 11.49
C LEU A 144 -5.01 3.89 12.06
N VAL A 145 -5.26 2.70 11.55
CA VAL A 145 -6.32 1.83 12.07
C VAL A 145 -6.10 1.59 13.55
N ASN A 146 -4.89 1.22 13.98
CA ASN A 146 -4.59 0.91 15.37
C ASN A 146 -4.44 2.13 16.29
N ALA A 147 -4.25 3.33 15.74
CA ALA A 147 -4.25 4.58 16.52
C ALA A 147 -5.66 5.02 16.93
N PHE A 148 -6.67 4.69 16.14
CA PHE A 148 -8.03 5.18 16.34
C PHE A 148 -9.07 4.08 16.64
N ALA A 149 -8.70 2.81 16.54
CA ALA A 149 -9.58 1.68 16.83
C ALA A 149 -9.11 0.89 18.05
N HIS A 150 -10.05 0.54 18.90
CA HIS A 150 -9.83 -0.31 20.06
C HIS A 150 -10.34 -1.76 19.86
N ASN A 151 -11.18 -1.97 18.85
CA ASN A 151 -11.74 -3.26 18.47
C ASN A 151 -11.96 -3.35 16.96
N LYS A 152 -12.35 -4.53 16.47
CA LYS A 152 -12.55 -4.77 15.02
C LYS A 152 -13.64 -3.88 14.42
N VAL A 153 -14.71 -3.56 15.14
CA VAL A 153 -15.81 -2.72 14.61
C VAL A 153 -15.31 -1.31 14.36
N GLU A 154 -14.61 -0.73 15.34
CA GLU A 154 -13.96 0.58 15.18
C GLU A 154 -12.86 0.52 14.11
N GLY A 155 -12.16 -0.61 14.00
CA GLY A 155 -11.19 -0.87 12.95
C GLY A 155 -11.79 -0.74 11.55
N PHE A 156 -12.97 -1.31 11.31
CA PHE A 156 -13.69 -1.16 10.04
C PHE A 156 -14.09 0.30 9.76
N VAL A 157 -14.56 1.02 10.77
CA VAL A 157 -14.90 2.44 10.63
C VAL A 157 -13.67 3.27 10.27
N THR A 158 -12.57 3.06 10.99
CA THR A 158 -11.30 3.78 10.76
C THR A 158 -10.70 3.44 9.39
N MET A 159 -10.76 2.17 8.99
CA MET A 159 -10.32 1.74 7.66
C MET A 159 -11.13 2.41 6.56
N LYS A 160 -12.47 2.45 6.68
CA LYS A 160 -13.32 3.15 5.71
C LYS A 160 -13.01 4.65 5.67
N ALA A 161 -12.80 5.28 6.82
CA ALA A 161 -12.42 6.69 6.90
C ALA A 161 -11.05 6.95 6.25
N SER A 162 -10.05 6.10 6.50
CA SER A 162 -8.74 6.20 5.83
C SER A 162 -8.82 5.89 4.34
N GLY A 163 -9.77 5.04 3.93
CA GLY A 163 -10.06 4.74 2.52
C GLY A 163 -10.53 5.95 1.72
N PHE A 164 -11.08 6.99 2.38
CA PHE A 164 -11.41 8.26 1.73
C PHE A 164 -10.16 8.91 1.09
N LEU A 165 -8.97 8.69 1.65
CA LEU A 165 -7.72 9.17 1.08
C LEU A 165 -7.40 8.56 -0.30
N LEU A 166 -8.02 7.43 -0.68
CA LEU A 166 -7.89 6.84 -2.00
C LEU A 166 -8.62 7.63 -3.10
N LEU A 167 -9.55 8.52 -2.73
CA LEU A 167 -10.20 9.42 -3.69
C LEU A 167 -9.24 10.50 -4.20
N PHE A 168 -8.22 10.86 -3.41
CA PHE A 168 -7.25 11.89 -3.78
C PHE A 168 -6.41 11.53 -5.01
N PRO A 169 -5.78 10.34 -5.10
CA PRO A 169 -5.10 9.94 -6.32
C PRO A 169 -6.04 9.89 -7.54
N ILE A 170 -7.30 9.48 -7.37
CA ILE A 170 -8.30 9.51 -8.45
C ILE A 170 -8.55 10.95 -8.89
N GLY A 171 -8.81 11.87 -7.95
CA GLY A 171 -8.99 13.28 -8.25
C GLY A 171 -7.77 13.90 -8.91
N SER A 172 -6.56 13.58 -8.44
CA SER A 172 -5.31 14.10 -8.99
C SER A 172 -5.07 13.69 -10.44
N PHE A 173 -5.64 12.56 -10.86
CA PHE A 173 -5.49 12.03 -12.21
C PHE A 173 -5.99 12.99 -13.30
N PHE A 174 -6.99 13.80 -12.97
CA PHE A 174 -7.59 14.77 -13.89
C PHE A 174 -6.83 16.10 -14.00
N PHE A 175 -5.77 16.28 -13.21
CA PHE A 175 -4.97 17.51 -13.21
C PHE A 175 -3.51 17.20 -13.51
N LEU A 176 -2.94 17.88 -14.51
CA LEU A 176 -1.52 17.79 -14.86
C LEU A 176 -0.77 19.09 -14.51
N ASP A 177 -1.50 20.10 -14.07
CA ASP A 177 -1.03 21.42 -13.67
C ASP A 177 -0.83 21.53 -12.16
N ALA A 178 -0.52 22.74 -11.67
CA ALA A 178 -0.30 22.99 -10.24
C ALA A 178 -1.46 22.58 -9.31
N LYS A 179 -2.67 22.35 -9.85
CA LYS A 179 -3.82 21.90 -9.04
C LYS A 179 -3.65 20.48 -8.50
N GLU A 180 -2.78 19.66 -9.11
CA GLU A 180 -2.51 18.30 -8.59
C GLU A 180 -2.00 18.33 -7.15
N TRP A 181 -1.31 19.40 -6.72
CA TRP A 181 -0.76 19.53 -5.37
C TRP A 181 -1.81 19.54 -4.26
N LEU A 182 -3.08 19.87 -4.58
CA LEU A 182 -4.19 19.77 -3.62
C LEU A 182 -4.41 18.32 -3.15
N PHE A 183 -3.98 17.35 -3.92
CA PHE A 183 -4.13 15.92 -3.65
C PHE A 183 -2.88 15.28 -3.05
N ALA A 184 -1.76 16.00 -2.99
CA ALA A 184 -0.44 15.48 -2.58
C ALA A 184 -0.37 15.06 -1.10
N ILE A 185 -1.36 15.46 -0.29
CA ILE A 185 -1.49 15.02 1.10
C ILE A 185 -1.74 13.52 1.25
N ALA A 186 -2.35 12.88 0.24
CA ALA A 186 -2.62 11.45 0.28
C ALA A 186 -1.36 10.63 -0.03
N PRO A 187 -1.03 9.60 0.76
CA PRO A 187 0.17 8.79 0.54
C PRO A 187 0.20 8.12 -0.83
N ALA A 188 -0.96 7.71 -1.34
CA ALA A 188 -1.11 7.05 -2.63
C ALA A 188 -0.95 7.98 -3.85
N PHE A 189 -1.04 9.30 -3.67
CA PHE A 189 -0.90 10.30 -4.75
C PHE A 189 0.42 10.13 -5.50
N TRP A 190 1.52 9.95 -4.80
CA TRP A 190 2.86 9.90 -5.38
C TRP A 190 3.05 8.70 -6.31
N ALA A 191 2.59 7.52 -5.89
CA ALA A 191 2.63 6.32 -6.73
C ALA A 191 1.68 6.47 -7.93
N ALA A 192 0.49 7.03 -7.74
CA ALA A 192 -0.47 7.29 -8.80
C ALA A 192 0.09 8.22 -9.88
N LYS A 193 0.77 9.30 -9.47
CA LYS A 193 1.40 10.25 -10.40
C LYS A 193 2.60 9.66 -11.13
N ALA A 194 3.40 8.83 -10.49
CA ALA A 194 4.48 8.10 -11.15
C ALA A 194 3.91 7.16 -12.24
N VAL A 195 2.83 6.43 -11.95
CA VAL A 195 2.12 5.60 -12.93
C VAL A 195 1.57 6.45 -14.08
N GLN A 196 0.91 7.57 -13.78
CA GLN A 196 0.36 8.47 -14.77
C GLN A 196 1.47 9.02 -15.70
N HIS A 197 2.58 9.47 -15.11
CA HIS A 197 3.73 9.94 -15.88
C HIS A 197 4.28 8.86 -16.82
N ALA A 198 4.41 7.63 -16.33
CA ALA A 198 4.92 6.52 -17.13
C ALA A 198 4.04 6.22 -18.37
N ILE A 199 2.73 6.27 -18.18
CA ILE A 199 1.78 6.03 -19.28
C ILE A 199 1.77 7.20 -20.26
N LEU A 200 1.86 8.43 -19.76
CA LEU A 200 1.86 9.65 -20.59
C LEU A 200 3.24 9.97 -21.21
N GLN A 201 4.27 9.18 -20.91
CA GLN A 201 5.64 9.41 -21.39
C GLN A 201 5.74 9.66 -22.91
N PRO A 202 5.03 8.93 -23.81
CA PRO A 202 5.08 9.21 -25.25
C PRO A 202 4.56 10.61 -25.58
N LEU A 203 3.50 11.08 -24.94
CA LEU A 203 2.92 12.41 -25.14
C LEU A 203 3.77 13.52 -24.53
N ILE A 204 4.44 13.25 -23.42
CA ILE A 204 5.40 14.17 -22.80
C ILE A 204 6.61 14.36 -23.72
N ASN A 205 7.13 13.28 -24.29
CA ASN A 205 8.28 13.34 -25.21
C ASN A 205 8.00 14.12 -26.49
N THR A 206 6.75 14.15 -26.96
CA THR A 206 6.34 14.97 -28.13
C THR A 206 6.03 16.43 -27.76
N GLY A 207 6.07 16.79 -26.48
CA GLY A 207 5.75 18.14 -26.01
C GLY A 207 4.26 18.48 -26.02
N LEU A 208 3.38 17.50 -26.28
CA LEU A 208 1.91 17.70 -26.28
C LEU A 208 1.35 17.90 -24.87
N ILE A 209 2.00 17.29 -23.87
CA ILE A 209 1.60 17.35 -22.46
C ILE A 209 2.84 17.63 -21.62
N SER A 210 2.67 18.37 -20.51
CA SER A 210 3.69 18.55 -19.49
C SER A 210 3.13 18.15 -18.13
N MET A 211 3.98 17.56 -17.28
CA MET A 211 3.69 17.29 -15.87
C MET A 211 4.66 18.07 -15.00
N ASN A 212 4.25 18.36 -13.75
CA ASN A 212 5.04 19.20 -12.82
C ASN A 212 6.38 18.55 -12.40
N LEU A 213 6.41 17.22 -12.31
CA LEU A 213 7.61 16.46 -11.94
C LEU A 213 7.84 15.31 -12.96
N SER A 214 9.10 14.89 -13.06
CA SER A 214 9.47 13.67 -13.79
C SER A 214 9.12 12.41 -13.00
N PHE A 215 9.13 11.26 -13.67
CA PHE A 215 8.87 9.95 -13.06
C PHE A 215 9.68 9.72 -11.78
N TYR A 216 11.01 9.90 -11.87
CA TYR A 216 11.90 9.67 -10.72
C TYR A 216 11.75 10.72 -9.62
N GLN A 217 11.33 11.95 -9.96
CA GLN A 217 11.01 12.97 -8.96
C GLN A 217 9.74 12.62 -8.18
N TYR A 218 8.67 12.12 -8.84
CA TYR A 218 7.50 11.61 -8.13
C TYR A 218 7.87 10.44 -7.21
N ILE A 219 8.73 9.52 -7.66
CA ILE A 219 9.20 8.39 -6.83
C ILE A 219 10.01 8.89 -5.62
N THR A 220 11.02 9.73 -5.83
CA THR A 220 11.92 10.15 -4.74
C THR A 220 11.21 11.03 -3.71
N VAL A 221 10.46 12.03 -4.14
CA VAL A 221 9.67 12.89 -3.23
C VAL A 221 8.61 12.05 -2.52
N GLY A 222 7.94 11.15 -3.26
CA GLY A 222 6.96 10.26 -2.70
C GLY A 222 7.51 9.30 -1.66
N LEU A 223 8.71 8.74 -1.87
CA LEU A 223 9.38 7.90 -0.87
C LEU A 223 9.69 8.68 0.40
N LEU A 224 10.29 9.87 0.27
CA LEU A 224 10.60 10.72 1.42
C LEU A 224 9.33 11.11 2.18
N TYR A 225 8.29 11.56 1.48
CA TYR A 225 7.01 11.94 2.07
C TYR A 225 6.35 10.77 2.81
N ASN A 226 6.25 9.60 2.15
CA ASN A 226 5.61 8.43 2.76
C ASN A 226 6.41 7.86 3.93
N LEU A 227 7.74 7.91 3.92
CA LEU A 227 8.57 7.53 5.06
C LEU A 227 8.33 8.46 6.26
N LEU A 228 8.19 9.77 6.03
CA LEU A 228 7.81 10.72 7.07
C LEU A 228 6.41 10.43 7.61
N LEU A 229 5.45 10.08 6.74
CA LEU A 229 4.10 9.68 7.17
C LEU A 229 4.12 8.38 7.96
N VAL A 230 4.94 7.39 7.59
CA VAL A 230 5.12 6.16 8.37
C VAL A 230 5.62 6.50 9.78
N ALA A 231 6.64 7.36 9.89
CA ALA A 231 7.15 7.79 11.18
C ALA A 231 6.10 8.55 12.01
N ALA A 232 5.35 9.46 11.39
CA ALA A 232 4.30 10.23 12.04
C ALA A 232 3.13 9.33 12.51
N THR A 233 2.67 8.41 11.67
CA THR A 233 1.58 7.48 12.02
C THR A 233 2.01 6.47 13.07
N PHE A 234 3.26 6.00 13.05
CA PHE A 234 3.83 5.17 14.11
C PHE A 234 3.91 5.92 15.44
N HIS A 235 4.37 7.18 15.43
CA HIS A 235 4.38 8.01 16.64
C HIS A 235 2.96 8.22 17.20
N LEU A 236 1.98 8.51 16.32
CA LEU A 236 0.58 8.65 16.69
C LEU A 236 0.03 7.35 17.31
N PHE A 237 0.30 6.21 16.68
CA PHE A 237 -0.06 4.89 17.16
C PHE A 237 0.50 4.66 18.58
N ARG A 238 1.79 4.91 18.80
CA ARG A 238 2.41 4.75 20.12
C ARG A 238 1.78 5.65 21.18
N LYS A 239 1.60 6.95 20.85
CA LYS A 239 1.00 7.92 21.76
C LYS A 239 -0.42 7.53 22.18
N LYS A 240 -1.23 7.06 21.22
CA LYS A 240 -2.64 6.67 21.49
C LYS A 240 -2.78 5.38 22.28
N ASN A 241 -1.82 4.47 22.14
CA ASN A 241 -1.84 3.18 22.82
C ASN A 241 -0.94 3.13 24.08
N GLN A 242 -0.37 4.26 24.48
CA GLN A 242 0.50 4.39 25.67
C GLN A 242 1.70 3.40 25.65
N LEU A 243 2.30 3.21 24.46
CA LEU A 243 3.40 2.28 24.20
C LEU A 243 4.76 3.00 24.18
#